data_526d2dc0f44071702d28a1ca9614cc3f
#
_entry.id   526d2dc0f44071702d28a1ca9614cc3f
#
_cell.length_a   1.000
_cell.length_b   1.000
_cell.length_c   1.000
_cell.angle_alpha   90.00
_cell.angle_beta   90.00
_cell.angle_gamma   90.00
#
_symmetry.space_group_name_H-M   'P 1'
#
loop_
_entity.id
_entity.type
_entity.pdbx_description
1 polymer ?
#
loop_
_entity_poly.entity_id
_entity_poly.type
_entity_poly.pdbx_seq_one_letter_code
_entity_poly.pdbx_strand_id
1 'polypeptide(L)'
;MTFTKEFENQELEELDQYPTAFGITFTPRNSGIAAGVVGLIGSLYLLFNWVMPAYNTLQQLQIDKDSKQQQVDQQTSGLGATEFPKIESQLQQKEATKQQILALFAQEKDLSTILLDISNIFKSGNVKLISFQPQGPEPVVVSDSSLGSAVNNKLKRQTFNVKIEGNYVNSQKVIRDLERLQPLILLKGLNTQLEKEGSVVKVVSIGKNQATIVPQSDKPVTTTFLLDVIIPLNAEELAKLAPPPPAEGQPPASPPQ
;
A
#
# COMPACT_ATOMS: atom_id res chain seq x y z
N MET A 1 -45.11 100.71 -10.81
CA MET A 1 -44.12 99.71 -11.15
C MET A 1 -42.97 99.65 -10.14
N THR A 2 -43.27 99.33 -8.89
CA THR A 2 -42.24 99.30 -7.81
C THR A 2 -42.38 98.16 -6.82
N PHE A 3 -43.29 97.24 -7.06
CA PHE A 3 -43.51 96.11 -6.16
C PHE A 3 -42.64 94.88 -6.46
N THR A 4 -42.04 94.76 -7.62
CA THR A 4 -41.27 93.55 -8.04
C THR A 4 -39.79 93.64 -7.60
N LYS A 5 -39.23 94.81 -7.30
CA LYS A 5 -37.83 94.96 -6.87
C LYS A 5 -37.60 94.71 -5.39
N GLU A 6 -38.65 94.99 -4.55
CA GLU A 6 -38.56 94.79 -3.10
C GLU A 6 -38.56 93.25 -2.72
N PHE A 7 -39.28 92.43 -3.46
CA PHE A 7 -39.30 90.99 -3.22
C PHE A 7 -37.98 90.32 -3.68
N GLU A 8 -37.37 90.83 -4.71
CA GLU A 8 -36.11 90.23 -5.25
C GLU A 8 -34.92 90.55 -4.34
N ASN A 9 -34.90 91.74 -3.65
CA ASN A 9 -33.87 92.08 -2.70
C ASN A 9 -34.02 91.35 -1.35
N GLN A 10 -35.27 91.11 -0.87
CA GLN A 10 -35.50 90.34 0.35
C GLN A 10 -35.06 88.87 0.22
N GLU A 11 -35.26 88.25 -0.93
CA GLU A 11 -34.78 86.87 -1.17
C GLU A 11 -33.25 86.79 -1.26
N LEU A 12 -32.59 87.81 -1.75
CA LEU A 12 -31.13 87.85 -1.85
C LEU A 12 -30.46 88.15 -0.50
N GLU A 13 -31.07 88.94 0.40
CA GLU A 13 -30.57 89.22 1.75
C GLU A 13 -30.74 88.01 2.70
N GLU A 14 -31.80 87.25 2.55
CA GLU A 14 -31.96 85.97 3.31
C GLU A 14 -30.96 84.85 2.88
N LEU A 15 -30.49 84.87 1.66
CA LEU A 15 -29.52 83.90 1.16
C LEU A 15 -28.10 84.14 1.73
N ASP A 16 -27.75 85.33 2.11
CA ASP A 16 -26.43 85.70 2.64
C ASP A 16 -26.25 85.25 4.12
N GLN A 17 -27.34 84.90 4.83
CA GLN A 17 -27.32 84.38 6.20
C GLN A 17 -27.03 82.88 6.34
N TYR A 18 -27.02 82.13 5.25
CA TYR A 18 -26.79 80.72 5.31
C TYR A 18 -25.35 80.38 4.87
N PRO A 19 -24.68 79.49 5.63
CA PRO A 19 -23.33 79.06 5.26
C PRO A 19 -23.34 78.40 3.90
N THR A 20 -22.40 78.77 3.02
CA THR A 20 -22.19 78.18 1.72
C THR A 20 -20.96 77.29 1.77
N ALA A 21 -21.10 76.01 1.38
CA ALA A 21 -20.00 75.11 1.17
C ALA A 21 -20.17 74.43 -0.21
N PHE A 22 -19.09 74.33 -0.97
CA PHE A 22 -19.09 73.72 -2.32
C PHE A 22 -20.03 74.39 -3.32
N GLY A 23 -20.30 75.75 -3.17
CA GLY A 23 -21.14 76.48 -4.11
C GLY A 23 -22.66 76.28 -3.93
N ILE A 24 -23.06 75.65 -2.83
CA ILE A 24 -24.48 75.41 -2.48
C ILE A 24 -24.81 76.13 -1.18
N THR A 25 -25.86 76.96 -1.20
CA THR A 25 -26.39 77.59 0.00
C THR A 25 -27.23 76.65 0.84
N PHE A 26 -26.89 76.48 2.12
CA PHE A 26 -27.60 75.53 3.04
C PHE A 26 -28.88 76.19 3.56
N THR A 27 -29.88 76.35 2.69
CA THR A 27 -31.23 76.70 3.11
C THR A 27 -31.91 75.44 3.75
N PRO A 28 -32.86 75.63 4.68
CA PRO A 28 -33.54 74.50 5.36
C PRO A 28 -34.12 73.50 4.39
N ARG A 29 -34.56 73.90 3.21
CA ARG A 29 -35.08 73.07 2.17
C ARG A 29 -33.98 72.24 1.46
N ASN A 30 -32.86 72.83 1.13
CA ASN A 30 -31.73 72.19 0.47
C ASN A 30 -31.00 71.23 1.44
N SER A 31 -30.88 71.62 2.72
CA SER A 31 -30.32 70.82 3.78
C SER A 31 -31.15 69.52 4.01
N GLY A 32 -32.49 69.65 4.00
CA GLY A 32 -33.37 68.46 4.08
C GLY A 32 -33.23 67.50 2.91
N ILE A 33 -33.10 68.04 1.70
CA ILE A 33 -32.87 67.24 0.50
C ILE A 33 -31.48 66.56 0.57
N ALA A 34 -30.43 67.26 0.95
CA ALA A 34 -29.09 66.74 1.13
C ALA A 34 -29.05 65.61 2.18
N ALA A 35 -29.67 65.85 3.36
CA ALA A 35 -29.77 64.83 4.40
C ALA A 35 -30.55 63.60 3.94
N GLY A 36 -31.61 63.73 3.14
CA GLY A 36 -32.38 62.68 2.54
C GLY A 36 -31.56 61.83 1.56
N VAL A 37 -30.76 62.50 0.72
CA VAL A 37 -29.88 61.82 -0.24
C VAL A 37 -28.78 61.05 0.47
N VAL A 38 -28.14 61.65 1.47
CA VAL A 38 -27.09 60.99 2.29
C VAL A 38 -27.70 59.83 3.06
N GLY A 39 -28.90 59.96 3.62
CA GLY A 39 -29.61 58.86 4.28
C GLY A 39 -29.93 57.70 3.35
N LEU A 40 -30.37 58.04 2.12
CA LEU A 40 -30.68 57.03 1.11
C LEU A 40 -29.40 56.27 0.63
N ILE A 41 -28.31 56.98 0.38
CA ILE A 41 -27.02 56.39 0.03
C ILE A 41 -26.48 55.54 1.19
N GLY A 42 -26.57 56.04 2.44
CA GLY A 42 -26.16 55.28 3.63
C GLY A 42 -26.99 54.02 3.84
N SER A 43 -28.29 54.09 3.62
CA SER A 43 -29.20 52.96 3.69
C SER A 43 -28.88 51.89 2.62
N LEU A 44 -28.66 52.34 1.38
CA LEU A 44 -28.23 51.46 0.30
C LEU A 44 -26.86 50.78 0.59
N TYR A 45 -25.91 51.56 1.12
CA TYR A 45 -24.61 51.04 1.51
C TYR A 45 -24.72 49.95 2.59
N LEU A 46 -25.52 50.17 3.62
CA LEU A 46 -25.77 49.15 4.66
C LEU A 46 -26.46 47.92 4.13
N LEU A 47 -27.43 48.07 3.22
CA LEU A 47 -28.09 46.95 2.57
C LEU A 47 -27.12 46.10 1.75
N PHE A 48 -26.29 46.74 0.94
CA PHE A 48 -25.32 46.00 0.10
C PHE A 48 -24.19 45.41 0.92
N ASN A 49 -23.72 46.11 1.95
CA ASN A 49 -22.49 45.66 2.66
C ASN A 49 -22.79 44.73 3.85
N TRP A 50 -24.00 44.72 4.42
CA TRP A 50 -24.34 43.89 5.57
C TRP A 50 -25.44 42.88 5.28
N VAL A 51 -26.49 43.27 4.59
CA VAL A 51 -27.65 42.38 4.38
C VAL A 51 -27.36 41.36 3.26
N MET A 52 -26.74 41.82 2.16
CA MET A 52 -26.46 40.92 1.04
C MET A 52 -25.43 39.80 1.37
N PRO A 53 -24.30 40.10 2.06
CA PRO A 53 -23.39 39.01 2.45
C PRO A 53 -24.01 38.07 3.50
N ALA A 54 -24.86 38.58 4.42
CA ALA A 54 -25.56 37.72 5.36
C ALA A 54 -26.54 36.73 4.67
N TYR A 55 -27.22 37.21 3.63
CA TYR A 55 -28.09 36.37 2.82
C TYR A 55 -27.31 35.28 2.04
N ASN A 56 -26.18 35.64 1.45
CA ASN A 56 -25.30 34.72 0.76
C ASN A 56 -24.72 33.65 1.70
N THR A 57 -24.36 34.06 2.92
CA THR A 57 -23.86 33.12 3.94
C THR A 57 -24.93 32.13 4.39
N LEU A 58 -26.18 32.60 4.53
CA LEU A 58 -27.31 31.72 4.86
C LEU A 58 -27.58 30.72 3.75
N GLN A 59 -27.55 31.14 2.47
CA GLN A 59 -27.71 30.22 1.33
C GLN A 59 -26.55 29.21 1.27
N GLN A 60 -25.32 29.63 1.48
CA GLN A 60 -24.18 28.71 1.52
C GLN A 60 -24.29 27.71 2.65
N LEU A 61 -24.69 28.14 3.85
CA LEU A 61 -24.90 27.22 4.98
C LEU A 61 -26.04 26.22 4.73
N GLN A 62 -27.09 26.61 4.01
CA GLN A 62 -28.14 25.67 3.60
C GLN A 62 -27.61 24.65 2.58
N ILE A 63 -26.89 25.09 1.55
CA ILE A 63 -26.28 24.21 0.55
C ILE A 63 -25.27 23.25 1.22
N ASP A 64 -24.43 23.76 2.12
CA ASP A 64 -23.47 22.95 2.88
C ASP A 64 -24.16 21.93 3.79
N LYS A 65 -25.25 22.31 4.44
CA LYS A 65 -26.05 21.40 5.25
C LYS A 65 -26.66 20.29 4.39
N ASP A 66 -27.26 20.65 3.26
CA ASP A 66 -27.91 19.70 2.36
C ASP A 66 -26.85 18.77 1.70
N SER A 67 -25.68 19.30 1.34
CA SER A 67 -24.59 18.49 0.80
C SER A 67 -24.01 17.51 1.84
N LYS A 68 -23.82 17.97 3.07
CA LYS A 68 -23.39 17.11 4.19
C LYS A 68 -24.45 16.08 4.54
N GLN A 69 -25.73 16.46 4.52
CA GLN A 69 -26.81 15.51 4.74
C GLN A 69 -26.83 14.45 3.65
N GLN A 70 -26.69 14.84 2.38
CA GLN A 70 -26.57 13.89 1.26
C GLN A 70 -25.35 12.98 1.39
N GLN A 71 -24.19 13.51 1.85
CA GLN A 71 -23.01 12.69 2.10
C GLN A 71 -23.26 11.68 3.24
N VAL A 72 -23.91 12.09 4.31
CA VAL A 72 -24.30 11.21 5.41
C VAL A 72 -25.31 10.15 4.93
N ASP A 73 -26.30 10.56 4.17
CA ASP A 73 -27.32 9.66 3.63
C ASP A 73 -26.70 8.69 2.61
N GLN A 74 -25.76 9.12 1.77
CA GLN A 74 -25.00 8.24 0.88
C GLN A 74 -24.09 7.27 1.66
N GLN A 75 -23.42 7.74 2.69
CA GLN A 75 -22.60 6.87 3.55
C GLN A 75 -23.46 5.90 4.36
N THR A 76 -24.62 6.35 4.85
CA THR A 76 -25.51 5.52 5.66
C THR A 76 -26.31 4.54 4.80
N SER A 77 -26.75 4.94 3.61
CA SER A 77 -27.44 4.05 2.67
C SER A 77 -26.47 3.10 1.96
N GLY A 78 -25.23 3.51 1.72
CA GLY A 78 -24.16 2.63 1.22
C GLY A 78 -23.67 1.62 2.26
N LEU A 79 -23.70 1.97 3.54
CA LEU A 79 -23.37 1.09 4.67
C LEU A 79 -24.56 0.24 5.15
N GLY A 80 -25.78 0.56 4.67
CA GLY A 80 -27.01 -0.12 5.09
C GLY A 80 -27.31 -1.38 4.28
N ALA A 81 -27.54 -2.47 4.94
CA ALA A 81 -28.21 -3.72 4.56
C ALA A 81 -27.65 -4.53 3.36
N THR A 82 -27.06 -3.93 2.33
CA THR A 82 -26.56 -4.65 1.14
C THR A 82 -25.05 -4.78 1.06
N GLU A 83 -24.30 -3.83 1.62
CA GLU A 83 -22.83 -3.88 1.56
C GLU A 83 -22.21 -4.70 2.70
N PHE A 84 -22.79 -4.71 3.90
CA PHE A 84 -22.33 -5.53 5.00
C PHE A 84 -22.23 -7.02 4.66
N PRO A 85 -23.27 -7.69 4.13
CA PRO A 85 -23.17 -9.11 3.76
C PRO A 85 -22.18 -9.33 2.60
N LYS A 86 -22.04 -8.37 1.69
CA LYS A 86 -21.05 -8.45 0.61
C LYS A 86 -19.61 -8.34 1.13
N ILE A 87 -19.35 -7.41 2.05
CA ILE A 87 -18.04 -7.27 2.70
C ILE A 87 -17.74 -8.50 3.55
N GLU A 88 -18.71 -9.00 4.29
CA GLU A 88 -18.57 -10.20 5.11
C GLU A 88 -18.27 -11.44 4.24
N SER A 89 -18.99 -11.63 3.13
CA SER A 89 -18.70 -12.71 2.19
C SER A 89 -17.31 -12.59 1.55
N GLN A 90 -16.87 -11.37 1.21
CA GLN A 90 -15.53 -11.11 0.70
C GLN A 90 -14.46 -11.39 1.77
N LEU A 91 -14.71 -11.04 3.02
CA LEU A 91 -13.82 -11.33 4.13
C LEU A 91 -13.66 -12.84 4.33
N GLN A 92 -14.77 -13.58 4.37
CA GLN A 92 -14.75 -15.04 4.47
C GLN A 92 -14.01 -15.69 3.31
N GLN A 93 -14.22 -15.22 2.06
CA GLN A 93 -13.47 -15.70 0.90
C GLN A 93 -11.98 -15.44 1.01
N LYS A 94 -11.59 -14.23 1.46
CA LYS A 94 -10.18 -13.88 1.67
C LYS A 94 -9.55 -14.67 2.81
N GLU A 95 -10.28 -14.92 3.88
CA GLU A 95 -9.80 -15.78 4.98
C GLU A 95 -9.64 -17.23 4.54
N ALA A 96 -10.60 -17.79 3.82
CA ALA A 96 -10.48 -19.13 3.24
C ALA A 96 -9.27 -19.23 2.28
N THR A 97 -9.09 -18.24 1.40
CA THR A 97 -7.94 -18.16 0.50
C THR A 97 -6.62 -18.06 1.27
N LYS A 98 -6.60 -17.24 2.32
CA LYS A 98 -5.42 -17.12 3.21
C LYS A 98 -5.08 -18.47 3.85
N GLN A 99 -6.06 -19.20 4.36
CA GLN A 99 -5.82 -20.52 4.95
C GLN A 99 -5.33 -21.53 3.92
N GLN A 100 -5.89 -21.53 2.69
CA GLN A 100 -5.40 -22.37 1.60
C GLN A 100 -3.95 -22.04 1.23
N ILE A 101 -3.60 -20.77 1.16
CA ILE A 101 -2.23 -20.33 0.90
C ILE A 101 -1.30 -20.74 2.04
N LEU A 102 -1.71 -20.54 3.29
CA LEU A 102 -0.90 -20.93 4.46
C LEU A 102 -0.68 -22.46 4.53
N ALA A 103 -1.61 -23.26 4.04
CA ALA A 103 -1.44 -24.71 3.96
C ALA A 103 -0.38 -25.17 2.94
N LEU A 104 0.02 -24.29 2.00
CA LEU A 104 1.11 -24.56 1.06
C LEU A 104 2.51 -24.32 1.67
N PHE A 105 2.58 -23.64 2.81
CA PHE A 105 3.85 -23.37 3.48
C PHE A 105 4.16 -24.44 4.52
N ALA A 106 5.45 -24.62 4.80
CA ALA A 106 5.90 -25.47 5.90
C ALA A 106 5.41 -24.91 7.24
N GLN A 107 4.96 -25.77 8.12
CA GLN A 107 4.84 -25.41 9.52
C GLN A 107 6.17 -25.71 10.23
N GLU A 108 6.50 -24.95 11.25
CA GLU A 108 7.75 -25.14 12.01
C GLU A 108 7.87 -26.56 12.59
N LYS A 109 6.74 -27.14 12.96
CA LYS A 109 6.63 -28.52 13.47
C LYS A 109 6.95 -29.57 12.39
N ASP A 110 6.75 -29.23 11.13
CA ASP A 110 6.91 -30.17 10.01
C ASP A 110 8.32 -30.16 9.44
N LEU A 111 9.21 -29.26 9.91
CA LEU A 111 10.60 -29.21 9.43
C LEU A 111 11.31 -30.55 9.48
N SER A 112 11.10 -31.30 10.57
CA SER A 112 11.69 -32.65 10.71
C SER A 112 11.17 -33.63 9.68
N THR A 113 9.89 -33.58 9.35
CA THR A 113 9.26 -34.40 8.33
C THR A 113 9.77 -34.03 6.93
N ILE A 114 9.89 -32.73 6.64
CA ILE A 114 10.44 -32.22 5.39
C ILE A 114 11.87 -32.69 5.19
N LEU A 115 12.70 -32.64 6.24
CA LEU A 115 14.08 -33.15 6.18
C LEU A 115 14.13 -34.65 5.86
N LEU A 116 13.19 -35.40 6.42
CA LEU A 116 13.06 -36.85 6.13
C LEU A 116 12.65 -37.09 4.66
N ASP A 117 11.67 -36.30 4.16
CA ASP A 117 11.21 -36.41 2.77
C ASP A 117 12.33 -36.04 1.79
N ILE A 118 13.06 -34.97 2.06
CA ILE A 118 14.25 -34.55 1.29
C ILE A 118 15.29 -35.71 1.29
N SER A 119 15.57 -36.32 2.45
CA SER A 119 16.49 -37.46 2.54
C SER A 119 16.01 -38.64 1.71
N ASN A 120 14.71 -38.92 1.70
CA ASN A 120 14.13 -39.99 0.89
C ASN A 120 14.24 -39.72 -0.62
N ILE A 121 14.07 -38.45 -1.03
CA ILE A 121 14.25 -38.03 -2.43
C ILE A 121 15.70 -38.25 -2.89
N PHE A 122 16.69 -37.88 -2.07
CA PHE A 122 18.09 -38.15 -2.40
C PHE A 122 18.38 -39.64 -2.55
N LYS A 123 17.85 -40.45 -1.64
CA LYS A 123 18.00 -41.92 -1.71
C LYS A 123 17.32 -42.52 -2.95
N SER A 124 16.09 -42.13 -3.23
CA SER A 124 15.33 -42.64 -4.39
C SER A 124 15.88 -42.15 -5.74
N GLY A 125 16.47 -40.92 -5.74
CA GLY A 125 17.11 -40.34 -6.91
C GLY A 125 18.46 -40.97 -7.28
N ASN A 126 18.97 -41.90 -6.49
CA ASN A 126 20.26 -42.57 -6.70
C ASN A 126 21.42 -41.56 -6.79
N VAL A 127 21.38 -40.53 -5.93
CA VAL A 127 22.44 -39.56 -5.71
C VAL A 127 22.98 -39.67 -4.29
N LYS A 128 24.27 -39.44 -4.13
CA LYS A 128 24.93 -39.44 -2.83
C LYS A 128 24.86 -38.05 -2.21
N LEU A 129 24.25 -37.95 -1.03
CA LEU A 129 24.26 -36.72 -0.25
C LEU A 129 25.62 -36.54 0.44
N ILE A 130 26.37 -35.52 0.07
CA ILE A 130 27.71 -35.25 0.62
C ILE A 130 27.60 -34.33 1.84
N SER A 131 26.76 -33.27 1.73
CA SER A 131 26.57 -32.32 2.81
C SER A 131 25.14 -31.77 2.78
N PHE A 132 24.56 -31.66 3.96
CA PHE A 132 23.28 -30.99 4.21
C PHE A 132 23.40 -30.23 5.53
N GLN A 133 23.60 -28.91 5.46
CA GLN A 133 23.91 -28.10 6.62
C GLN A 133 23.03 -26.86 6.65
N PRO A 134 22.34 -26.58 7.76
CA PRO A 134 21.63 -25.32 7.91
C PRO A 134 22.62 -24.14 7.96
N GLN A 135 22.26 -23.02 7.40
CA GLN A 135 23.06 -21.78 7.41
C GLN A 135 22.99 -21.06 8.77
N GLY A 136 22.06 -21.41 9.64
CA GLY A 136 21.89 -20.88 10.99
C GLY A 136 21.08 -21.85 11.84
N PRO A 137 21.11 -21.66 13.18
CA PRO A 137 20.40 -22.56 14.09
C PRO A 137 18.86 -22.42 13.99
N GLU A 138 18.37 -21.24 13.64
CA GLU A 138 16.94 -20.90 13.59
C GLU A 138 16.54 -20.23 12.28
N PRO A 139 15.25 -20.36 11.89
CA PRO A 139 14.73 -19.65 10.73
C PRO A 139 14.80 -18.14 10.90
N VAL A 140 15.20 -17.41 9.86
CA VAL A 140 15.37 -15.95 9.85
C VAL A 140 14.16 -15.30 9.21
N VAL A 141 13.65 -14.20 9.80
CA VAL A 141 12.56 -13.41 9.23
C VAL A 141 12.99 -12.78 7.91
N VAL A 142 12.16 -12.92 6.88
CA VAL A 142 12.41 -12.36 5.55
C VAL A 142 12.06 -10.87 5.57
N SER A 143 13.08 -10.02 5.50
CA SER A 143 12.96 -8.55 5.44
C SER A 143 13.63 -7.95 4.18
N ASP A 144 14.26 -8.80 3.36
CA ASP A 144 15.12 -8.41 2.24
C ASP A 144 14.36 -8.19 0.92
N SER A 145 13.03 -8.21 0.93
CA SER A 145 12.16 -8.13 -0.25
C SER A 145 12.45 -9.16 -1.36
N SER A 146 13.24 -10.18 -1.08
CA SER A 146 13.56 -11.24 -2.06
C SER A 146 12.35 -12.04 -2.53
N LEU A 147 11.30 -12.10 -1.72
CA LEU A 147 10.02 -12.74 -2.02
C LEU A 147 8.92 -11.73 -2.37
N GLY A 148 9.28 -10.45 -2.53
CA GLY A 148 8.35 -9.34 -2.74
C GLY A 148 8.07 -8.55 -1.46
N SER A 149 7.89 -7.23 -1.59
CA SER A 149 7.69 -6.31 -0.45
C SER A 149 6.42 -6.63 0.37
N ALA A 150 5.39 -7.19 -0.26
CA ALA A 150 4.11 -7.51 0.39
C ALA A 150 4.21 -8.61 1.45
N VAL A 151 5.24 -9.45 1.40
CA VAL A 151 5.45 -10.58 2.32
C VAL A 151 6.58 -10.34 3.33
N ASN A 152 7.24 -9.18 3.27
CA ASN A 152 8.25 -8.80 4.25
C ASN A 152 7.68 -8.86 5.68
N ASN A 153 8.47 -9.38 6.60
CA ASN A 153 8.11 -9.56 8.01
C ASN A 153 6.86 -10.43 8.25
N LYS A 154 6.45 -11.25 7.25
CA LYS A 154 5.34 -12.19 7.38
C LYS A 154 5.78 -13.65 7.26
N LEU A 155 6.98 -13.87 6.73
CA LEU A 155 7.56 -15.18 6.48
C LEU A 155 8.93 -15.28 7.15
N LYS A 156 9.29 -16.52 7.52
CA LYS A 156 10.64 -16.92 7.94
C LYS A 156 11.25 -17.82 6.86
N ARG A 157 12.55 -17.82 6.79
CA ARG A 157 13.33 -18.65 5.86
C ARG A 157 14.39 -19.42 6.61
N GLN A 158 14.40 -20.74 6.43
CA GLN A 158 15.51 -21.59 6.85
C GLN A 158 16.28 -22.02 5.60
N THR A 159 17.55 -21.60 5.51
CA THR A 159 18.43 -21.93 4.38
C THR A 159 19.33 -23.10 4.71
N PHE A 160 19.44 -24.04 3.81
CA PHE A 160 20.34 -25.18 3.89
C PHE A 160 21.34 -25.15 2.74
N ASN A 161 22.63 -25.40 3.05
CA ASN A 161 23.64 -25.68 2.05
C ASN A 161 23.60 -27.16 1.71
N VAL A 162 23.34 -27.49 0.45
CA VAL A 162 23.21 -28.84 -0.02
C VAL A 162 24.29 -29.13 -1.04
N LYS A 163 24.99 -30.26 -0.87
CA LYS A 163 25.97 -30.80 -1.82
C LYS A 163 25.65 -32.24 -2.09
N ILE A 164 25.41 -32.55 -3.34
CA ILE A 164 25.11 -33.93 -3.84
C ILE A 164 26.12 -34.34 -4.90
N GLU A 165 26.37 -35.62 -4.99
CA GLU A 165 27.20 -36.24 -6.00
C GLU A 165 26.40 -37.34 -6.70
N GLY A 166 26.47 -37.39 -8.01
CA GLY A 166 25.74 -38.42 -8.80
C GLY A 166 25.87 -38.18 -10.29
N ASN A 167 25.16 -38.99 -11.06
CA ASN A 167 25.03 -38.76 -12.50
C ASN A 167 24.20 -37.48 -12.74
N TYR A 168 24.54 -36.72 -13.77
CA TYR A 168 23.83 -35.47 -14.14
C TYR A 168 22.31 -35.66 -14.27
N VAL A 169 21.87 -36.75 -14.92
CA VAL A 169 20.44 -37.06 -15.11
C VAL A 169 19.74 -37.28 -13.76
N ASN A 170 20.39 -38.02 -12.86
CA ASN A 170 19.86 -38.31 -11.53
C ASN A 170 19.82 -37.04 -10.68
N SER A 171 20.86 -36.19 -10.72
CA SER A 171 20.90 -34.91 -10.03
C SER A 171 19.78 -33.98 -10.51
N GLN A 172 19.53 -33.91 -11.82
CA GLN A 172 18.44 -33.16 -12.40
C GLN A 172 17.05 -33.70 -12.00
N LYS A 173 16.90 -35.02 -11.91
CA LYS A 173 15.67 -35.66 -11.43
C LYS A 173 15.39 -35.28 -9.98
N VAL A 174 16.40 -35.40 -9.13
CA VAL A 174 16.30 -35.03 -7.71
C VAL A 174 15.90 -33.56 -7.54
N ILE A 175 16.49 -32.64 -8.31
CA ILE A 175 16.13 -31.20 -8.27
C ILE A 175 14.66 -31.02 -8.62
N ARG A 176 14.17 -31.67 -9.69
CA ARG A 176 12.75 -31.61 -10.07
C ARG A 176 11.82 -32.20 -9.00
N ASP A 177 12.24 -33.30 -8.37
CA ASP A 177 11.45 -33.93 -7.32
C ASP A 177 11.41 -33.05 -6.04
N LEU A 178 12.50 -32.33 -5.73
CA LEU A 178 12.53 -31.31 -4.67
C LEU A 178 11.60 -30.11 -4.97
N GLU A 179 11.56 -29.65 -6.21
CA GLU A 179 10.66 -28.53 -6.62
C GLU A 179 9.17 -28.90 -6.57
N ARG A 180 8.85 -30.19 -6.57
CA ARG A 180 7.48 -30.71 -6.47
C ARG A 180 7.01 -30.97 -5.05
N LEU A 181 7.91 -30.85 -4.08
CA LEU A 181 7.54 -31.03 -2.68
C LEU A 181 6.53 -29.96 -2.24
N GLN A 182 5.56 -30.39 -1.50
CA GLN A 182 4.81 -29.51 -0.59
C GLN A 182 5.46 -29.68 0.79
N PRO A 183 5.95 -28.66 1.39
CA PRO A 183 5.70 -27.22 1.30
C PRO A 183 6.60 -26.45 0.32
N LEU A 184 6.38 -25.14 0.23
CA LEU A 184 7.12 -24.24 -0.65
C LEU A 184 8.61 -24.22 -0.31
N ILE A 185 9.40 -24.74 -1.25
CA ILE A 185 10.86 -24.80 -1.19
C ILE A 185 11.42 -24.05 -2.38
N LEU A 186 12.43 -23.21 -2.15
CA LEU A 186 13.13 -22.47 -3.19
C LEU A 186 14.56 -22.96 -3.33
N LEU A 187 14.95 -23.32 -4.54
CA LEU A 187 16.33 -23.65 -4.86
C LEU A 187 17.04 -22.42 -5.45
N LYS A 188 18.21 -22.12 -4.94
CA LYS A 188 19.04 -20.97 -5.36
C LYS A 188 20.48 -21.40 -5.56
N GLY A 189 21.19 -20.65 -6.41
CA GLY A 189 22.64 -20.79 -6.56
C GLY A 189 23.08 -22.18 -7.05
N LEU A 190 22.28 -22.84 -7.93
CA LEU A 190 22.60 -24.14 -8.48
C LEU A 190 23.91 -24.08 -9.25
N ASN A 191 24.89 -24.85 -8.80
CA ASN A 191 26.19 -25.01 -9.46
C ASN A 191 26.51 -26.50 -9.60
N THR A 192 26.75 -26.94 -10.82
CA THR A 192 27.09 -28.31 -11.13
C THR A 192 28.47 -28.37 -11.76
N GLN A 193 29.35 -29.12 -11.16
CA GLN A 193 30.73 -29.29 -11.62
C GLN A 193 31.02 -30.75 -11.88
N LEU A 194 31.70 -31.00 -12.99
CA LEU A 194 32.21 -32.32 -13.28
C LEU A 194 33.41 -32.60 -12.37
N GLU A 195 33.38 -33.70 -11.63
CA GLU A 195 34.53 -34.11 -10.83
C GLU A 195 35.66 -34.51 -11.75
N LYS A 196 36.83 -33.90 -11.58
CA LYS A 196 38.05 -34.19 -12.39
C LYS A 196 38.69 -35.49 -11.98
N GLU A 197 37.94 -36.58 -11.95
CA GLU A 197 38.57 -37.87 -11.96
C GLU A 197 38.96 -38.23 -13.41
N GLY A 198 40.16 -38.73 -13.58
CA GLY A 198 40.75 -39.07 -14.88
C GLY A 198 39.76 -39.89 -15.72
N SER A 199 39.84 -39.72 -17.01
CA SER A 199 38.97 -40.47 -17.95
C SER A 199 39.16 -41.98 -17.71
N VAL A 200 38.26 -42.57 -16.88
CA VAL A 200 38.24 -44.02 -16.74
C VAL A 200 37.65 -44.59 -18.02
N VAL A 201 38.49 -45.18 -18.80
CA VAL A 201 38.11 -45.80 -20.05
C VAL A 201 37.88 -47.27 -19.73
N LYS A 202 36.64 -47.73 -19.88
CA LYS A 202 36.34 -49.15 -19.75
C LYS A 202 36.72 -49.88 -21.04
N VAL A 203 37.75 -50.68 -20.96
CA VAL A 203 38.14 -51.55 -22.08
C VAL A 203 37.34 -52.84 -21.98
N VAL A 204 36.47 -53.09 -22.95
CA VAL A 204 35.68 -54.32 -23.05
C VAL A 204 36.30 -55.18 -24.13
N SER A 205 36.72 -56.40 -23.77
CA SER A 205 37.20 -57.37 -24.71
C SER A 205 36.02 -57.99 -25.48
N ILE A 206 36.01 -57.88 -26.79
CA ILE A 206 34.96 -58.44 -27.68
C ILE A 206 35.35 -59.72 -28.31
N GLY A 207 36.57 -60.23 -28.18
CA GLY A 207 37.06 -61.46 -28.72
C GLY A 207 38.52 -61.72 -28.41
N LYS A 208 39.08 -62.88 -28.93
CA LYS A 208 40.42 -63.38 -28.56
C LYS A 208 41.56 -62.36 -28.81
N ASN A 209 41.36 -61.26 -29.55
CA ASN A 209 42.38 -60.26 -29.79
C ASN A 209 41.77 -58.89 -30.12
N GLN A 210 40.52 -58.59 -29.72
CA GLN A 210 39.85 -57.30 -29.99
C GLN A 210 39.34 -56.75 -28.68
N ALA A 211 39.72 -55.52 -28.42
CA ALA A 211 39.21 -54.73 -27.30
C ALA A 211 38.61 -53.43 -27.82
N THR A 212 37.41 -53.13 -27.40
CA THR A 212 36.75 -51.86 -27.71
C THR A 212 36.78 -50.92 -26.48
N ILE A 213 37.11 -49.69 -26.73
CA ILE A 213 37.05 -48.64 -25.73
C ILE A 213 35.58 -48.17 -25.67
N VAL A 214 34.92 -48.47 -24.59
CA VAL A 214 33.57 -47.92 -24.31
C VAL A 214 33.74 -46.70 -23.45
N PRO A 215 33.37 -45.50 -23.96
CA PRO A 215 33.40 -44.31 -23.11
C PRO A 215 32.42 -44.51 -21.95
N GLN A 216 32.90 -44.34 -20.72
CA GLN A 216 32.04 -44.38 -19.56
C GLN A 216 31.21 -43.10 -19.55
N SER A 217 29.93 -43.20 -19.96
CA SER A 217 29.01 -42.08 -20.10
C SER A 217 28.56 -41.47 -18.76
N ASP A 218 28.78 -42.20 -17.67
CA ASP A 218 28.28 -41.82 -16.34
C ASP A 218 29.37 -41.22 -15.46
N LYS A 219 29.88 -40.06 -15.88
CA LYS A 219 30.81 -39.31 -15.00
C LYS A 219 30.01 -38.66 -13.86
N PRO A 220 30.41 -38.86 -12.60
CA PRO A 220 29.79 -38.24 -11.49
C PRO A 220 29.96 -36.72 -11.56
N VAL A 221 28.91 -35.96 -11.28
CA VAL A 221 28.92 -34.54 -11.12
C VAL A 221 28.64 -34.20 -9.67
N THR A 222 29.34 -33.18 -9.19
CA THR A 222 29.04 -32.57 -7.89
C THR A 222 28.13 -31.39 -8.12
N THR A 223 26.95 -31.40 -7.50
CA THR A 223 25.99 -30.35 -7.57
C THR A 223 25.84 -29.71 -6.19
N THR A 224 26.00 -28.38 -6.12
CA THR A 224 25.82 -27.57 -4.90
C THR A 224 24.72 -26.57 -5.13
N PHE A 225 23.86 -26.38 -4.13
CA PHE A 225 22.78 -25.40 -4.16
C PHE A 225 22.36 -25.00 -2.75
N LEU A 226 21.65 -23.88 -2.67
CA LEU A 226 20.96 -23.41 -1.47
C LEU A 226 19.50 -23.84 -1.56
N LEU A 227 18.99 -24.37 -0.48
CA LEU A 227 17.61 -24.80 -0.35
C LEU A 227 16.97 -23.96 0.76
N ASP A 228 16.05 -23.08 0.37
CA ASP A 228 15.30 -22.23 1.28
C ASP A 228 13.94 -22.86 1.55
N VAL A 229 13.66 -23.19 2.79
CA VAL A 229 12.34 -23.62 3.27
C VAL A 229 11.63 -22.39 3.82
N ILE A 230 10.45 -22.09 3.28
CA ILE A 230 9.68 -20.90 3.65
C ILE A 230 8.58 -21.29 4.64
N ILE A 231 8.53 -20.58 5.76
CA ILE A 231 7.66 -20.84 6.90
C ILE A 231 6.88 -19.56 7.22
N PRO A 232 5.55 -19.57 7.37
CA PRO A 232 4.81 -18.42 7.82
C PRO A 232 5.12 -18.09 9.28
N LEU A 233 5.16 -16.80 9.62
CA LEU A 233 5.21 -16.40 11.02
C LEU A 233 3.88 -16.75 11.71
N ASN A 234 3.96 -17.20 12.94
CA ASN A 234 2.78 -17.42 13.76
C ASN A 234 2.20 -16.09 14.27
N ALA A 235 0.98 -16.13 14.84
CA ALA A 235 0.29 -14.92 15.31
C ALA A 235 1.06 -14.18 16.41
N GLU A 236 1.76 -14.89 17.28
CA GLU A 236 2.55 -14.30 18.37
C GLU A 236 3.81 -13.59 17.85
N GLU A 237 4.46 -14.18 16.85
CA GLU A 237 5.62 -13.59 16.21
C GLU A 237 5.25 -12.35 15.39
N LEU A 238 4.11 -12.39 14.70
CA LEU A 238 3.56 -11.23 13.98
C LEU A 238 3.21 -10.10 14.95
N ALA A 239 2.65 -10.41 16.12
CA ALA A 239 2.33 -9.40 17.14
C ALA A 239 3.59 -8.72 17.69
N LYS A 240 4.71 -9.45 17.81
CA LYS A 240 6.00 -8.88 18.26
C LYS A 240 6.64 -7.95 17.23
N LEU A 241 6.37 -8.17 15.93
CA LEU A 241 6.88 -7.36 14.84
C LEU A 241 5.94 -6.20 14.44
N ALA A 242 4.69 -6.23 14.91
CA ALA A 242 3.75 -5.13 14.71
C ALA A 242 4.21 -3.88 15.46
N PRO A 243 4.15 -2.68 14.87
CA PRO A 243 4.37 -1.45 15.62
C PRO A 243 3.36 -1.39 16.78
N PRO A 244 3.74 -0.84 17.94
CA PRO A 244 2.83 -0.70 19.06
C PRO A 244 1.57 0.05 18.60
N PRO A 245 0.37 -0.36 19.07
CA PRO A 245 -0.85 0.34 18.73
C PRO A 245 -0.70 1.82 19.10
N PRO A 246 -1.17 2.77 18.23
CA PRO A 246 -1.13 4.17 18.57
C PRO A 246 -1.78 4.37 19.93
N ALA A 247 -1.07 5.09 20.82
CA ALA A 247 -1.59 5.39 22.16
C ALA A 247 -2.97 6.06 21.99
N GLU A 248 -3.98 5.49 22.63
CA GLU A 248 -5.32 6.05 22.68
C GLU A 248 -5.22 7.51 23.16
N GLY A 249 -5.47 8.48 22.26
CA GLY A 249 -5.45 9.91 22.59
C GLY A 249 -4.66 10.81 21.65
N GLN A 250 -3.94 10.31 20.66
CA GLN A 250 -3.37 11.19 19.64
C GLN A 250 -4.35 11.39 18.48
N PRO A 251 -4.72 12.67 18.15
CA PRO A 251 -5.49 12.95 16.95
C PRO A 251 -4.72 12.47 15.72
N PRO A 252 -5.42 12.01 14.66
CA PRO A 252 -4.78 11.52 13.46
C PRO A 252 -3.87 12.60 12.86
N ALA A 253 -2.62 12.23 12.62
CA ALA A 253 -1.66 13.10 11.96
C ALA A 253 -2.24 13.53 10.60
N SER A 254 -2.26 14.84 10.36
CA SER A 254 -2.69 15.44 9.10
C SER A 254 -1.87 14.84 7.95
N PRO A 255 -2.49 14.57 6.79
CA PRO A 255 -1.76 14.06 5.63
C PRO A 255 -0.71 15.10 5.19
N PRO A 256 0.44 14.68 4.69
CA PRO A 256 1.45 15.59 4.16
C PRO A 256 0.89 16.37 2.97
N GLN A 257 1.06 17.71 3.01
CA GLN A 257 0.72 18.63 1.93
C GLN A 257 1.68 18.45 0.74
#